data_e2169b43395677aada67cbd1612981ee
#
_entry.id   e2169b43395677aada67cbd1612981ee
#
_cell.length_a   1.000
_cell.length_b   1.000
_cell.length_c   1.000
_cell.angle_alpha   90.00
_cell.angle_beta   90.00
_cell.angle_gamma   90.00
#
_symmetry.space_group_name_H-M   'P 1'
#
loop_
_entity.id
_entity.type
_entity.pdbx_description
1 polymer ?
#
loop_
_entity_poly.entity_id
_entity_poly.type
_entity_poly.pdbx_seq_one_letter_code
_entity_poly.pdbx_strand_id
1 'polypeptide(L)'
;MNFNIIKYVFFSVLFICVSNLSYGQTYPVYQKLSAIAILDQESLFSNTKWGENILKNVEDKVTKLAAENRTIESKLEIEELNLTKVRKITAKIEFDILAIEFDKKVKKIRNEQALKQREINNYLNENRKLFFEKITPILLNYIDELGIEVLLNKDTVALASLGSDITQSAINRINEKL
;
A
#
# COMPACT_ATOMS: atom_id res chain seq x y z
N MET A 1 -84.32 -1.25 -15.02
CA MET A 1 -82.86 -1.16 -14.74
C MET A 1 -82.45 -2.52 -14.18
N ASN A 2 -81.68 -3.27 -15.00
CA ASN A 2 -81.48 -4.71 -14.75
C ASN A 2 -80.61 -4.98 -13.50
N PHE A 3 -81.25 -5.61 -12.51
CA PHE A 3 -80.61 -5.98 -11.22
C PHE A 3 -79.37 -6.84 -11.39
N ASN A 4 -79.20 -7.53 -12.48
CA ASN A 4 -78.03 -8.36 -12.82
C ASN A 4 -76.82 -7.51 -13.22
N ILE A 5 -77.03 -6.36 -13.86
CA ILE A 5 -75.90 -5.48 -14.26
C ILE A 5 -75.21 -4.87 -13.01
N ILE A 6 -75.97 -4.51 -12.01
CA ILE A 6 -75.52 -3.98 -10.72
C ILE A 6 -74.64 -5.01 -9.99
N LYS A 7 -75.08 -6.32 -10.03
CA LYS A 7 -74.28 -7.40 -9.42
C LYS A 7 -72.95 -7.66 -10.06
N TYR A 8 -72.85 -7.55 -11.40
CA TYR A 8 -71.57 -7.72 -12.10
C TYR A 8 -70.65 -6.52 -11.92
N VAL A 9 -71.20 -5.31 -11.86
CA VAL A 9 -70.42 -4.10 -11.58
C VAL A 9 -69.90 -4.14 -10.15
N PHE A 10 -70.70 -4.55 -9.17
CA PHE A 10 -70.23 -4.66 -7.80
C PHE A 10 -69.20 -5.75 -7.60
N PHE A 11 -69.29 -6.86 -8.32
CA PHE A 11 -68.31 -7.96 -8.28
C PHE A 11 -66.99 -7.58 -8.99
N SER A 12 -67.06 -6.80 -10.07
CA SER A 12 -65.89 -6.25 -10.79
C SER A 12 -65.16 -5.23 -9.97
N VAL A 13 -65.83 -4.32 -9.26
CA VAL A 13 -65.22 -3.35 -8.35
C VAL A 13 -64.57 -4.00 -7.16
N LEU A 14 -65.19 -5.06 -6.59
CA LEU A 14 -64.62 -5.82 -5.49
C LEU A 14 -63.30 -6.56 -5.91
N PHE A 15 -63.23 -7.04 -7.16
CA PHE A 15 -62.07 -7.73 -7.67
C PHE A 15 -60.87 -6.78 -7.94
N ILE A 16 -61.12 -5.53 -8.30
CA ILE A 16 -60.12 -4.49 -8.53
C ILE A 16 -59.49 -4.01 -7.20
N CYS A 17 -60.25 -4.00 -6.11
CA CYS A 17 -59.77 -3.60 -4.79
C CYS A 17 -58.84 -4.62 -4.12
N VAL A 18 -58.90 -5.90 -4.49
CA VAL A 18 -58.07 -6.96 -3.88
C VAL A 18 -56.67 -7.06 -4.51
N SER A 19 -56.47 -6.51 -5.73
CA SER A 19 -55.24 -6.61 -6.44
C SER A 19 -54.14 -5.63 -5.99
N ASN A 20 -54.42 -4.72 -5.05
CA ASN A 20 -53.42 -3.72 -4.57
C ASN A 20 -52.76 -4.04 -3.21
N LEU A 21 -53.00 -5.23 -2.67
CA LEU A 21 -52.33 -5.67 -1.45
C LEU A 21 -51.07 -6.51 -1.77
N SER A 22 -50.28 -6.01 -2.72
CA SER A 22 -48.86 -6.42 -2.83
C SER A 22 -48.10 -5.73 -1.70
N TYR A 23 -48.15 -6.23 -0.50
CA TYR A 23 -47.15 -5.93 0.50
C TYR A 23 -45.83 -6.52 -0.02
N GLY A 24 -45.05 -5.69 -0.69
CA GLY A 24 -43.63 -5.98 -0.87
C GLY A 24 -43.07 -6.22 0.50
N GLN A 25 -42.75 -7.47 0.83
CA GLN A 25 -41.94 -7.76 1.99
C GLN A 25 -40.56 -7.15 1.72
N THR A 26 -40.36 -5.91 2.16
CA THR A 26 -39.04 -5.36 2.39
C THR A 26 -38.46 -6.19 3.55
N TYR A 27 -37.81 -7.30 3.18
CA TYR A 27 -36.88 -7.90 4.13
C TYR A 27 -35.87 -6.79 4.47
N PRO A 28 -35.73 -6.43 5.75
CA PRO A 28 -34.59 -5.61 6.12
C PRO A 28 -33.39 -6.43 5.67
N VAL A 29 -32.66 -5.93 4.68
CA VAL A 29 -31.32 -6.40 4.38
C VAL A 29 -30.52 -5.99 5.61
N TYR A 30 -30.58 -6.79 6.66
CA TYR A 30 -29.55 -6.80 7.66
C TYR A 30 -28.31 -7.22 6.88
N GLN A 31 -27.55 -6.24 6.40
CA GLN A 31 -26.15 -6.45 6.16
C GLN A 31 -25.58 -6.83 7.53
N LYS A 32 -25.67 -8.12 7.84
CA LYS A 32 -24.89 -8.68 8.91
C LYS A 32 -23.45 -8.44 8.45
N LEU A 33 -22.84 -7.40 8.98
CA LEU A 33 -21.43 -7.18 8.82
C LEU A 33 -20.79 -8.53 9.13
N SER A 34 -20.03 -9.06 8.21
CA SER A 34 -19.38 -10.36 8.40
C SER A 34 -18.56 -10.24 9.68
N ALA A 35 -18.67 -11.23 10.59
CA ALA A 35 -17.78 -11.31 11.74
C ALA A 35 -16.30 -11.37 11.34
N ILE A 36 -16.04 -11.58 10.07
CA ILE A 36 -14.70 -11.64 9.44
C ILE A 36 -14.59 -10.56 8.38
N ALA A 37 -13.53 -9.74 8.46
CA ALA A 37 -13.17 -8.77 7.44
C ALA A 37 -11.76 -9.01 6.94
N ILE A 38 -11.43 -8.37 5.83
CA ILE A 38 -10.14 -8.46 5.14
C ILE A 38 -9.53 -7.08 5.09
N LEU A 39 -8.22 -7.02 5.28
CA LEU A 39 -7.41 -5.82 5.21
C LEU A 39 -6.17 -6.08 4.36
N ASP A 40 -5.96 -5.25 3.35
CA ASP A 40 -4.71 -5.18 2.60
C ASP A 40 -3.74 -4.27 3.35
N GLN A 41 -2.79 -4.87 4.06
CA GLN A 41 -1.82 -4.13 4.88
C GLN A 41 -0.86 -3.28 4.03
N GLU A 42 -0.51 -3.73 2.83
CA GLU A 42 0.35 -2.97 1.92
C GLU A 42 -0.39 -1.74 1.39
N SER A 43 -1.61 -1.93 0.91
CA SER A 43 -2.47 -0.82 0.49
C SER A 43 -2.77 0.14 1.63
N LEU A 44 -2.97 -0.37 2.85
CA LEU A 44 -3.19 0.46 4.03
C LEU A 44 -1.99 1.36 4.31
N PHE A 45 -0.78 0.80 4.29
CA PHE A 45 0.44 1.58 4.47
C PHE A 45 0.65 2.58 3.34
N SER A 46 0.59 2.12 2.08
CA SER A 46 0.94 2.94 0.93
C SER A 46 -0.05 4.06 0.60
N ASN A 47 -1.33 3.92 0.98
CA ASN A 47 -2.38 4.88 0.62
C ASN A 47 -2.87 5.74 1.79
N THR A 48 -2.29 5.63 2.99
CA THR A 48 -2.51 6.62 4.05
C THR A 48 -1.58 7.82 3.85
N LYS A 49 -2.01 9.02 4.25
CA LYS A 49 -1.19 10.25 4.18
C LYS A 49 0.17 10.09 4.84
N TRP A 50 0.21 9.38 5.97
CA TRP A 50 1.47 9.13 6.66
C TRP A 50 2.37 8.17 5.89
N GLY A 51 1.84 7.05 5.39
CA GLY A 51 2.59 6.10 4.59
C GLY A 51 3.10 6.71 3.27
N GLU A 52 2.26 7.47 2.56
CA GLU A 52 2.65 8.22 1.36
C GLU A 52 3.84 9.15 1.64
N ASN A 53 3.84 9.87 2.76
CA ASN A 53 4.95 10.73 3.16
C ASN A 53 6.25 9.94 3.42
N ILE A 54 6.15 8.77 4.06
CA ILE A 54 7.30 7.90 4.29
C ILE A 54 7.86 7.43 2.95
N LEU A 55 7.01 6.93 2.06
CA LEU A 55 7.41 6.42 0.74
C LEU A 55 8.03 7.52 -0.12
N LYS A 56 7.48 8.72 -0.10
CA LYS A 56 8.06 9.88 -0.79
C LYS A 56 9.46 10.21 -0.26
N ASN A 57 9.66 10.23 1.05
CA ASN A 57 10.97 10.45 1.65
C ASN A 57 11.99 9.37 1.25
N VAL A 58 11.54 8.11 1.13
CA VAL A 58 12.38 7.00 0.64
C VAL A 58 12.75 7.22 -0.83
N GLU A 59 11.79 7.57 -1.68
CA GLU A 59 12.02 7.86 -3.10
C GLU A 59 13.03 9.00 -3.29
N ASP A 60 12.90 10.08 -2.53
CA ASP A 60 13.84 11.22 -2.56
C ASP A 60 15.26 10.78 -2.17
N LYS A 61 15.39 9.95 -1.13
CA LYS A 61 16.69 9.40 -0.69
C LYS A 61 17.31 8.47 -1.76
N VAL A 62 16.50 7.60 -2.36
CA VAL A 62 16.94 6.68 -3.44
C VAL A 62 17.39 7.47 -4.66
N THR A 63 16.62 8.47 -5.07
CA THR A 63 16.95 9.34 -6.21
C THR A 63 18.26 10.10 -5.98
N LYS A 64 18.45 10.64 -4.76
CA LYS A 64 19.69 11.31 -4.38
C LYS A 64 20.90 10.36 -4.40
N LEU A 65 20.74 9.16 -3.84
CA LEU A 65 21.80 8.15 -3.85
C LEU A 65 22.15 7.71 -5.27
N ALA A 66 21.16 7.54 -6.15
CA ALA A 66 21.39 7.20 -7.55
C ALA A 66 22.15 8.30 -8.31
N ALA A 67 21.83 9.58 -8.07
CA ALA A 67 22.55 10.71 -8.66
C ALA A 67 24.00 10.79 -8.14
N GLU A 68 24.21 10.56 -6.84
CA GLU A 68 25.54 10.48 -6.24
C GLU A 68 26.37 9.34 -6.87
N ASN A 69 25.77 8.16 -7.01
CA ASN A 69 26.42 6.99 -7.62
C ASN A 69 26.89 7.28 -9.05
N ARG A 70 26.03 7.88 -9.88
CA ARG A 70 26.44 8.26 -11.26
C ARG A 70 27.61 9.22 -11.28
N THR A 71 27.63 10.18 -10.35
CA THR A 71 28.74 11.14 -10.24
C THR A 71 30.04 10.44 -9.82
N ILE A 72 29.96 9.48 -8.90
CA ILE A 72 31.09 8.68 -8.43
C ILE A 72 31.58 7.79 -9.55
N GLU A 73 30.72 7.08 -10.25
CA GLU A 73 31.06 6.21 -11.38
C GLU A 73 31.81 6.98 -12.46
N SER A 74 31.32 8.16 -12.86
CA SER A 74 31.99 9.01 -13.85
C SER A 74 33.39 9.45 -13.40
N LYS A 75 33.57 9.79 -12.12
CA LYS A 75 34.86 10.13 -11.57
C LYS A 75 35.84 8.95 -11.56
N LEU A 76 35.37 7.78 -11.17
CA LEU A 76 36.18 6.56 -11.15
C LEU A 76 36.60 6.14 -12.57
N GLU A 77 35.68 6.25 -13.55
CA GLU A 77 35.97 5.97 -14.95
C GLU A 77 37.11 6.88 -15.49
N ILE A 78 37.02 8.18 -15.21
CA ILE A 78 38.08 9.14 -15.61
C ILE A 78 39.43 8.77 -14.95
N GLU A 79 39.42 8.40 -13.68
CA GLU A 79 40.60 8.01 -12.91
C GLU A 79 41.21 6.71 -13.46
N GLU A 80 40.40 5.72 -13.79
CA GLU A 80 40.80 4.44 -14.40
C GLU A 80 41.44 4.66 -15.79
N LEU A 81 40.81 5.52 -16.63
CA LEU A 81 41.38 5.91 -17.92
C LEU A 81 42.75 6.60 -17.79
N ASN A 82 42.87 7.44 -16.76
CA ASN A 82 44.17 8.09 -16.49
C ASN A 82 45.23 7.08 -16.03
N LEU A 83 44.89 6.15 -15.15
CA LEU A 83 45.77 5.05 -14.73
C LEU A 83 46.19 4.20 -15.92
N THR A 84 45.31 3.93 -16.87
CA THR A 84 45.63 3.20 -18.11
C THR A 84 46.65 3.92 -18.96
N LYS A 85 46.62 5.27 -19.01
CA LYS A 85 47.61 6.07 -19.70
C LYS A 85 48.94 6.07 -18.95
N VAL A 86 48.95 6.26 -17.65
CA VAL A 86 50.10 6.28 -16.76
C VAL A 86 50.87 4.95 -16.82
N ARG A 87 50.16 3.83 -16.91
CA ARG A 87 50.76 2.48 -17.05
C ARG A 87 51.77 2.37 -18.17
N LYS A 88 51.59 3.13 -19.27
CA LYS A 88 52.46 3.07 -20.46
C LYS A 88 53.78 3.81 -20.30
N ILE A 89 53.87 4.71 -19.32
CA ILE A 89 55.01 5.64 -19.16
C ILE A 89 55.66 5.54 -17.77
N THR A 90 55.12 4.75 -16.85
CA THR A 90 55.59 4.65 -15.46
C THR A 90 56.28 3.30 -15.23
N ALA A 91 57.28 3.24 -14.34
CA ALA A 91 57.88 1.99 -13.91
C ALA A 91 56.86 1.06 -13.26
N LYS A 92 57.00 -0.25 -13.47
CA LYS A 92 56.02 -1.24 -13.00
C LYS A 92 55.73 -1.13 -11.50
N ILE A 93 56.78 -0.94 -10.69
CA ILE A 93 56.61 -0.88 -9.21
C ILE A 93 55.79 0.33 -8.79
N GLU A 94 56.00 1.47 -9.41
CA GLU A 94 55.23 2.71 -9.14
C GLU A 94 53.77 2.58 -9.59
N PHE A 95 53.58 1.98 -10.78
CA PHE A 95 52.24 1.71 -11.28
C PHE A 95 51.46 0.76 -10.35
N ASP A 96 52.10 -0.31 -9.87
CA ASP A 96 51.46 -1.30 -8.98
C ASP A 96 50.97 -0.63 -7.67
N ILE A 97 51.70 0.35 -7.15
CA ILE A 97 51.28 1.16 -5.99
C ILE A 97 50.00 1.94 -6.31
N LEU A 98 49.98 2.66 -7.44
CA LEU A 98 48.80 3.45 -7.87
C LEU A 98 47.55 2.56 -8.09
N ALA A 99 47.76 1.40 -8.70
CA ALA A 99 46.69 0.46 -8.92
C ALA A 99 46.08 -0.08 -7.59
N ILE A 100 46.95 -0.39 -6.62
CA ILE A 100 46.52 -0.83 -5.29
C ILE A 100 45.74 0.27 -4.56
N GLU A 101 46.17 1.51 -4.65
CA GLU A 101 45.47 2.66 -4.05
C GLU A 101 44.12 2.89 -4.69
N PHE A 102 44.03 2.80 -6.02
CA PHE A 102 42.75 2.88 -6.73
C PHE A 102 41.78 1.77 -6.33
N ASP A 103 42.25 0.51 -6.26
CA ASP A 103 41.45 -0.62 -5.81
C ASP A 103 40.93 -0.42 -4.39
N LYS A 104 41.75 0.06 -3.47
CA LYS A 104 41.33 0.38 -2.09
C LYS A 104 40.26 1.47 -2.09
N LYS A 105 40.41 2.51 -2.89
CA LYS A 105 39.47 3.60 -3.06
C LYS A 105 38.11 3.08 -3.57
N VAL A 106 38.10 2.27 -4.62
CA VAL A 106 36.89 1.66 -5.18
C VAL A 106 36.20 0.80 -4.15
N LYS A 107 36.90 -0.06 -3.41
CA LYS A 107 36.33 -0.90 -2.34
C LYS A 107 35.72 -0.06 -1.23
N LYS A 108 36.40 1.01 -0.80
CA LYS A 108 35.87 1.92 0.21
C LYS A 108 34.57 2.57 -0.25
N ILE A 109 34.54 3.13 -1.46
CA ILE A 109 33.37 3.77 -2.03
C ILE A 109 32.19 2.78 -2.13
N ARG A 110 32.41 1.56 -2.63
CA ARG A 110 31.36 0.52 -2.72
C ARG A 110 30.76 0.19 -1.35
N ASN A 111 31.60 0.09 -0.33
CA ASN A 111 31.14 -0.15 1.04
C ASN A 111 30.30 1.02 1.57
N GLU A 112 30.74 2.25 1.35
CA GLU A 112 30.00 3.46 1.76
C GLU A 112 28.64 3.55 1.07
N GLN A 113 28.55 3.28 -0.23
CA GLN A 113 27.29 3.28 -0.95
C GLN A 113 26.37 2.13 -0.52
N ALA A 114 26.93 0.97 -0.23
CA ALA A 114 26.16 -0.15 0.33
C ALA A 114 25.59 0.17 1.72
N LEU A 115 26.33 0.89 2.56
CA LEU A 115 25.84 1.36 3.87
C LEU A 115 24.69 2.35 3.69
N LYS A 116 24.81 3.34 2.82
CA LYS A 116 23.71 4.30 2.53
C LYS A 116 22.45 3.60 2.04
N GLN A 117 22.57 2.59 1.17
CA GLN A 117 21.43 1.80 0.73
C GLN A 117 20.76 1.04 1.90
N ARG A 118 21.54 0.49 2.81
CA ARG A 118 21.01 -0.17 4.02
C ARG A 118 20.30 0.81 4.93
N GLU A 119 20.84 2.01 5.10
CA GLU A 119 20.22 3.07 5.90
C GLU A 119 18.84 3.46 5.35
N ILE A 120 18.70 3.54 4.02
CA ILE A 120 17.40 3.81 3.38
C ILE A 120 16.41 2.68 3.65
N ASN A 121 16.85 1.42 3.52
CA ASN A 121 16.00 0.26 3.79
C ASN A 121 15.60 0.19 5.28
N ASN A 122 16.54 0.46 6.19
CA ASN A 122 16.26 0.51 7.62
C ASN A 122 15.26 1.62 7.95
N TYR A 123 15.43 2.80 7.37
CA TYR A 123 14.49 3.91 7.51
C TYR A 123 13.06 3.50 7.13
N LEU A 124 12.88 2.83 5.98
CA LEU A 124 11.58 2.34 5.55
C LEU A 124 11.00 1.33 6.55
N ASN A 125 11.80 0.34 6.95
CA ASN A 125 11.35 -0.74 7.83
C ASN A 125 10.98 -0.23 9.23
N GLU A 126 11.77 0.68 9.80
CA GLU A 126 11.51 1.28 11.10
C GLU A 126 10.25 2.15 11.09
N ASN A 127 10.09 2.97 10.04
CA ASN A 127 8.89 3.81 9.90
C ASN A 127 7.63 2.98 9.63
N ARG A 128 7.75 1.89 8.85
CA ARG A 128 6.64 0.95 8.64
C ARG A 128 6.22 0.27 9.94
N LYS A 129 7.18 -0.17 10.74
CA LYS A 129 6.92 -0.74 12.06
C LYS A 129 6.21 0.28 12.96
N LEU A 130 6.73 1.50 13.05
CA LEU A 130 6.14 2.57 13.84
C LEU A 130 4.72 2.92 13.36
N PHE A 131 4.49 2.93 12.06
CA PHE A 131 3.17 3.14 11.48
C PHE A 131 2.17 2.09 12.00
N PHE A 132 2.47 0.80 11.87
CA PHE A 132 1.58 -0.27 12.34
C PHE A 132 1.39 -0.25 13.85
N GLU A 133 2.41 0.06 14.63
CA GLU A 133 2.29 0.24 16.08
C GLU A 133 1.29 1.37 16.43
N LYS A 134 1.33 2.49 15.71
CA LYS A 134 0.47 3.64 15.97
C LYS A 134 -0.96 3.46 15.48
N ILE A 135 -1.17 2.78 14.35
CA ILE A 135 -2.52 2.59 13.80
C ILE A 135 -3.25 1.41 14.45
N THR A 136 -2.55 0.46 15.06
CA THR A 136 -3.17 -0.72 15.69
C THR A 136 -4.32 -0.37 16.65
N PRO A 137 -4.18 0.57 17.61
CA PRO A 137 -5.29 0.95 18.47
C PRO A 137 -6.45 1.61 17.71
N ILE A 138 -6.17 2.35 16.63
CA ILE A 138 -7.20 2.94 15.77
C ILE A 138 -7.98 1.85 15.03
N LEU A 139 -7.26 0.86 14.50
CA LEU A 139 -7.87 -0.28 13.82
C LEU A 139 -8.69 -1.15 14.77
N LEU A 140 -8.19 -1.43 15.96
CA LEU A 140 -8.93 -2.20 16.97
C LEU A 140 -10.26 -1.54 17.33
N ASN A 141 -10.26 -0.23 17.58
CA ASN A 141 -11.48 0.52 17.85
C ASN A 141 -12.41 0.49 16.63
N TYR A 142 -11.87 0.58 15.42
CA TYR A 142 -12.65 0.62 14.19
C TYR A 142 -13.33 -0.74 13.89
N ILE A 143 -12.62 -1.85 14.04
CA ILE A 143 -13.23 -3.19 13.86
C ILE A 143 -14.29 -3.48 14.93
N ASP A 144 -14.10 -2.98 16.15
CA ASP A 144 -15.07 -3.11 17.25
C ASP A 144 -16.36 -2.32 16.93
N GLU A 145 -16.24 -1.05 16.46
CA GLU A 145 -17.37 -0.24 15.98
C GLU A 145 -18.16 -0.94 14.86
N LEU A 146 -17.49 -1.71 14.00
CA LEU A 146 -18.10 -2.45 12.90
C LEU A 146 -18.63 -3.84 13.30
N GLY A 147 -18.41 -4.28 14.54
CA GLY A 147 -18.78 -5.63 15.00
C GLY A 147 -18.00 -6.74 14.31
N ILE A 148 -16.77 -6.47 13.88
CA ILE A 148 -15.86 -7.43 13.25
C ILE A 148 -15.07 -8.14 14.35
N GLU A 149 -15.13 -9.46 14.36
CA GLU A 149 -14.43 -10.29 15.36
C GLU A 149 -13.04 -10.71 14.90
N VAL A 150 -12.85 -10.86 13.58
CA VAL A 150 -11.60 -11.32 12.98
C VAL A 150 -11.22 -10.46 11.78
N LEU A 151 -10.03 -9.92 11.79
CA LEU A 151 -9.44 -9.21 10.65
C LEU A 151 -8.32 -10.06 10.04
N LEU A 152 -8.49 -10.46 8.78
CA LEU A 152 -7.54 -11.27 8.03
C LEU A 152 -6.72 -10.40 7.07
N ASN A 153 -5.45 -10.78 6.87
CA ASN A 153 -4.65 -10.17 5.82
C ASN A 153 -5.13 -10.67 4.45
N LYS A 154 -5.34 -9.77 3.51
CA LYS A 154 -5.79 -10.04 2.14
C LYS A 154 -4.94 -11.08 1.43
N ASP A 155 -3.62 -11.06 1.62
CA ASP A 155 -2.68 -11.99 0.99
C ASP A 155 -2.87 -13.45 1.41
N THR A 156 -3.57 -13.69 2.53
CA THR A 156 -3.84 -15.04 3.06
C THR A 156 -5.22 -15.56 2.70
N VAL A 157 -6.04 -14.75 2.02
CA VAL A 157 -7.43 -15.07 1.68
C VAL A 157 -7.55 -15.43 0.21
N ALA A 158 -7.97 -16.67 -0.09
CA ALA A 158 -8.13 -17.12 -1.45
C ALA A 158 -9.33 -16.46 -2.18
N LEU A 159 -10.46 -16.34 -1.50
CA LEU A 159 -11.70 -15.74 -2.03
C LEU A 159 -12.48 -15.05 -0.91
N ALA A 160 -13.03 -13.89 -1.21
CA ALA A 160 -13.92 -13.16 -0.31
C ALA A 160 -14.97 -12.37 -1.09
N SER A 161 -16.06 -12.02 -0.43
CA SER A 161 -17.04 -11.10 -1.01
C SER A 161 -16.51 -9.67 -1.01
N LEU A 162 -16.93 -8.86 -1.98
CA LEU A 162 -16.51 -7.44 -2.08
C LEU A 162 -16.80 -6.64 -0.81
N GLY A 163 -17.86 -6.97 -0.06
CA GLY A 163 -18.21 -6.29 1.17
C GLY A 163 -17.36 -6.66 2.39
N SER A 164 -16.46 -7.65 2.28
CA SER A 164 -15.60 -8.07 3.38
C SER A 164 -14.28 -7.27 3.44
N ASP A 165 -13.88 -6.59 2.36
CA ASP A 165 -12.64 -5.79 2.30
C ASP A 165 -12.90 -4.39 2.87
N ILE A 166 -12.30 -4.11 4.04
CA ILE A 166 -12.44 -2.82 4.73
C ILE A 166 -11.23 -1.90 4.51
N THR A 167 -10.32 -2.24 3.61
CA THR A 167 -9.05 -1.50 3.41
C THR A 167 -9.28 -0.01 3.17
N GLN A 168 -10.17 0.35 2.23
CA GLN A 168 -10.41 1.75 1.90
C GLN A 168 -11.05 2.53 3.06
N SER A 169 -12.00 1.93 3.76
CA SER A 169 -12.64 2.57 4.90
C SER A 169 -11.68 2.71 6.09
N ALA A 170 -10.78 1.75 6.29
CA ALA A 170 -9.71 1.81 7.28
C ALA A 170 -8.69 2.92 6.96
N ILE A 171 -8.29 3.08 5.69
CA ILE A 171 -7.43 4.20 5.23
C ILE A 171 -8.07 5.55 5.59
N ASN A 172 -9.35 5.71 5.26
CA ASN A 172 -10.08 6.95 5.57
C ASN A 172 -10.09 7.21 7.08
N ARG A 173 -10.42 6.18 7.88
CA ARG A 173 -10.46 6.28 9.36
C ARG A 173 -9.10 6.67 9.95
N ILE A 174 -8.02 6.09 9.46
CA ILE A 174 -6.66 6.41 9.91
C ILE A 174 -6.31 7.85 9.55
N ASN A 175 -6.59 8.28 8.31
CA ASN A 175 -6.32 9.64 7.84
C ASN A 175 -7.12 10.73 8.56
N GLU A 176 -8.23 10.38 9.20
CA GLU A 176 -9.02 11.28 10.05
C GLU A 176 -8.48 11.39 11.48
N LYS A 177 -7.79 10.35 11.94
CA LYS A 177 -7.33 10.26 13.34
C LYS A 177 -5.85 10.65 13.53
N LEU A 178 -5.06 10.65 12.46
CA LEU A 178 -3.64 11.02 12.41
C LEU A 178 -3.41 12.31 11.62
#